data_4b597d4c6f5444dcac19f912cf972810
#
_entry.id   4b597d4c6f5444dcac19f912cf972810
#
_cell.length_a   1.000
_cell.length_b   1.000
_cell.length_c   1.000
_cell.angle_alpha   90.00
_cell.angle_beta   90.00
_cell.angle_gamma   90.00
#
_symmetry.space_group_name_H-M   'P 1'
#
loop_
_entity.id
_entity.type
_entity.pdbx_description
1 polymer ?
#
loop_
_entity_poly.entity_id
_entity_poly.type
_entity_poly.pdbx_seq_one_letter_code
_entity_poly.pdbx_strand_id
1 'polypeptide(L)'
;RMIRVALVGYTNVGKSTIMNLLSKSEAFAENKLFATLDTTVRKVVIDNLPFLLADTVGFIRKLPTDLVDSFKSTLDEVREADLLLHVVDISHPDFEEQINVVENTLNDLGCADKPSMIVFNKIDNYSWTEKEEDDLTPATKENITLDELKRTWMARLNENCMFISAKEKENIDEFRETIYKKVRELHVQKYPYNDFLYEVE
;
A
#
# COMPACT_ATOMS: atom_id res chain seq x y z
N ARG A 1 -7.36 -12.28 -18.02
CA ARG A 1 -8.45 -12.24 -17.03
C ARG A 1 -7.91 -12.31 -15.60
N MET A 2 -7.17 -11.31 -15.24
CA MET A 2 -6.59 -11.20 -13.91
C MET A 2 -7.01 -9.87 -13.30
N ILE A 3 -7.17 -9.86 -11.97
CA ILE A 3 -7.35 -8.62 -11.23
C ILE A 3 -6.05 -7.81 -11.34
N ARG A 4 -6.19 -6.50 -11.47
CA ARG A 4 -5.07 -5.56 -11.50
C ARG A 4 -4.98 -4.84 -10.17
N VAL A 5 -3.83 -4.96 -9.53
CA VAL A 5 -3.52 -4.31 -8.25
C VAL A 5 -2.41 -3.29 -8.49
N ALA A 6 -2.60 -2.07 -8.03
CA ALA A 6 -1.57 -1.05 -8.12
C ALA A 6 -1.09 -0.63 -6.73
N LEU A 7 0.23 -0.58 -6.56
CA LEU A 7 0.86 0.01 -5.37
C LEU A 7 0.95 1.51 -5.56
N VAL A 8 0.34 2.26 -4.67
CA VAL A 8 0.42 3.72 -4.65
C VAL A 8 0.92 4.18 -3.29
N GLY A 9 1.48 5.37 -3.23
CA GLY A 9 1.96 5.93 -1.98
C GLY A 9 2.92 7.09 -2.20
N TYR A 10 3.25 7.74 -1.11
CA TYR A 10 4.26 8.79 -1.10
C TYR A 10 5.64 8.20 -1.45
N THR A 11 6.63 9.04 -1.75
CA THR A 11 7.98 8.54 -2.02
C THR A 11 8.60 7.88 -0.78
N ASN A 12 9.46 6.88 -0.98
CA ASN A 12 10.23 6.22 0.08
C ASN A 12 9.40 5.51 1.15
N VAL A 13 8.21 5.03 0.82
CA VAL A 13 7.37 4.28 1.76
C VAL A 13 7.62 2.77 1.73
N GLY A 14 8.42 2.29 0.76
CA GLY A 14 8.77 0.88 0.66
C GLY A 14 7.97 0.09 -0.39
N LYS A 15 7.40 0.75 -1.41
CA LYS A 15 6.64 0.07 -2.47
C LYS A 15 7.45 -0.96 -3.22
N SER A 16 8.69 -0.64 -3.60
CA SER A 16 9.57 -1.56 -4.33
C SER A 16 9.91 -2.80 -3.50
N THR A 17 10.13 -2.64 -2.20
CA THR A 17 10.37 -3.77 -1.29
C THR A 17 9.15 -4.68 -1.21
N ILE A 18 7.96 -4.10 -1.09
CA ILE A 18 6.70 -4.86 -1.09
C ILE A 18 6.51 -5.59 -2.41
N MET A 19 6.76 -4.92 -3.53
CA MET A 19 6.69 -5.53 -4.86
C MET A 19 7.57 -6.78 -4.94
N ASN A 20 8.81 -6.69 -4.45
CA ASN A 20 9.75 -7.81 -4.46
C ASN A 20 9.30 -8.95 -3.55
N LEU A 21 8.77 -8.65 -2.37
CA LEU A 21 8.25 -9.66 -1.45
C LEU A 21 7.08 -10.44 -2.06
N LEU A 22 6.15 -9.75 -2.69
CA LEU A 22 4.95 -10.38 -3.25
C LEU A 22 5.27 -11.15 -4.54
N SER A 23 6.13 -10.62 -5.39
CA SER A 23 6.49 -11.25 -6.66
C SER A 23 7.60 -12.30 -6.53
N LYS A 24 8.23 -12.42 -5.37
CA LYS A 24 9.40 -13.27 -5.13
C LYS A 24 10.52 -13.03 -6.15
N SER A 25 10.63 -11.79 -6.60
CA SER A 25 11.63 -11.37 -7.57
C SER A 25 12.84 -10.81 -6.84
N GLU A 26 14.03 -11.00 -7.44
CA GLU A 26 15.30 -10.45 -6.95
C GLU A 26 15.52 -9.00 -7.40
N ALA A 27 14.48 -8.31 -7.83
CA ALA A 27 14.63 -6.92 -8.26
C ALA A 27 15.12 -6.04 -7.09
N PHE A 28 16.08 -5.21 -7.39
CA PHE A 28 16.74 -4.36 -6.43
C PHE A 28 15.82 -3.21 -6.01
N ALA A 29 15.55 -3.09 -4.69
CA ALA A 29 14.82 -1.95 -4.14
C ALA A 29 15.80 -0.82 -3.83
N GLU A 30 15.66 0.30 -4.52
CA GLU A 30 16.49 1.49 -4.29
C GLU A 30 15.70 2.56 -3.54
N ASN A 31 16.33 3.13 -2.52
CA ASN A 31 15.80 4.25 -1.75
C ASN A 31 16.09 5.57 -2.48
N LYS A 32 15.53 5.73 -3.65
CA LYS A 32 15.68 6.95 -4.46
C LYS A 32 14.34 7.63 -4.66
N LEU A 33 14.37 8.94 -4.74
CA LEU A 33 13.23 9.71 -5.21
C LEU A 33 12.90 9.25 -6.63
N PHE A 34 11.64 8.88 -6.90
CA PHE A 34 11.21 8.34 -8.20
C PHE A 34 12.01 7.11 -8.64
N ALA A 35 12.23 6.16 -7.73
CA ALA A 35 12.89 4.88 -8.05
C ALA A 35 12.21 4.15 -9.22
N THR A 36 10.91 4.34 -9.40
CA THR A 36 10.12 3.80 -10.50
C THR A 36 9.57 4.96 -11.32
N LEU A 37 10.24 5.32 -12.42
CA LEU A 37 9.74 6.30 -13.39
C LEU A 37 8.77 5.65 -14.39
N ASP A 38 9.07 4.42 -14.78
CA ASP A 38 8.21 3.61 -15.63
C ASP A 38 7.49 2.57 -14.77
N THR A 39 6.23 2.34 -15.07
CA THR A 39 5.44 1.35 -14.36
C THR A 39 6.02 -0.05 -14.56
N THR A 40 6.36 -0.71 -13.47
CA THR A 40 6.73 -2.11 -13.46
C THR A 40 5.50 -2.94 -13.14
N VAL A 41 5.11 -3.84 -14.05
CA VAL A 41 3.98 -4.75 -13.87
C VAL A 41 4.50 -6.17 -13.80
N ARG A 42 4.09 -6.90 -12.77
CA ARG A 42 4.48 -8.30 -12.57
C ARG A 42 3.28 -9.16 -12.29
N LYS A 43 3.34 -10.39 -12.76
CA LYS A 43 2.35 -11.41 -12.38
C LYS A 43 2.74 -11.96 -11.00
N VAL A 44 1.78 -11.92 -10.08
CA VAL A 44 1.92 -12.48 -8.73
C VAL A 44 0.92 -13.61 -8.59
N VAL A 45 1.33 -14.69 -7.92
CA VAL A 45 0.45 -15.83 -7.62
C VAL A 45 0.46 -16.05 -6.12
N ILE A 46 -0.71 -15.95 -5.50
CA ILE A 46 -0.90 -16.31 -4.09
C ILE A 46 -1.97 -17.41 -4.04
N ASP A 47 -1.63 -18.56 -3.48
CA ASP A 47 -2.54 -19.70 -3.31
C ASP A 47 -3.29 -20.05 -4.61
N ASN A 48 -2.56 -20.18 -5.72
CA ASN A 48 -3.08 -20.48 -7.06
C ASN A 48 -3.96 -19.38 -7.69
N LEU A 49 -4.03 -18.21 -7.07
CA LEU A 49 -4.75 -17.06 -7.64
C LEU A 49 -3.75 -16.07 -8.26
N PRO A 50 -3.69 -15.99 -9.59
CA PRO A 50 -2.84 -15.03 -10.26
C PRO A 50 -3.50 -13.66 -10.35
N PHE A 51 -2.70 -12.63 -10.18
CA PHE A 51 -3.10 -11.25 -10.42
C PHE A 51 -1.91 -10.43 -10.90
N LEU A 52 -2.18 -9.27 -11.46
CA LEU A 52 -1.14 -8.34 -11.89
C LEU A 52 -0.90 -7.30 -10.80
N LEU A 53 0.37 -7.08 -10.49
CA LEU A 53 0.79 -6.09 -9.51
C LEU A 53 1.65 -5.05 -10.21
N ALA A 54 1.20 -3.80 -10.17
CA ALA A 54 1.92 -2.66 -10.73
C ALA A 54 2.54 -1.84 -9.60
N ASP A 55 3.83 -1.56 -9.71
CA ASP A 55 4.50 -0.57 -8.87
C ASP A 55 4.45 0.76 -9.61
N THR A 56 3.93 1.78 -8.96
CA THR A 56 3.80 3.11 -9.54
C THR A 56 4.88 4.05 -9.03
N VAL A 57 5.06 5.18 -9.70
CA VAL A 57 5.96 6.22 -9.21
C VAL A 57 5.45 6.77 -7.88
N GLY A 58 6.37 7.08 -6.96
CA GLY A 58 6.01 7.65 -5.67
C GLY A 58 5.41 9.04 -5.80
N PHE A 59 4.34 9.30 -5.08
CA PHE A 59 3.71 10.60 -5.04
C PHE A 59 4.49 11.54 -4.12
N ILE A 60 4.48 12.81 -4.47
CA ILE A 60 4.99 13.92 -3.66
C ILE A 60 3.91 15.01 -3.63
N ARG A 61 4.07 16.03 -2.78
CA ARG A 61 3.07 17.11 -2.62
C ARG A 61 2.63 17.72 -3.94
N LYS A 62 3.54 17.78 -4.90
CA LYS A 62 3.28 18.33 -6.21
C LYS A 62 4.01 17.49 -7.24
N LEU A 63 3.28 16.98 -8.23
CA LEU A 63 3.90 16.29 -9.35
C LEU A 63 4.74 17.30 -10.13
N PRO A 64 6.03 17.01 -10.38
CA PRO A 64 6.85 17.88 -11.21
C PRO A 64 6.25 18.02 -12.61
N THR A 65 6.09 19.24 -13.10
CA THR A 65 5.47 19.50 -14.41
C THR A 65 6.30 18.96 -15.57
N ASP A 66 7.60 18.94 -15.43
CA ASP A 66 8.54 18.41 -16.43
C ASP A 66 8.53 16.86 -16.50
N LEU A 67 7.95 16.20 -15.52
CA LEU A 67 7.82 14.74 -15.47
C LEU A 67 6.40 14.23 -15.80
N VAL A 68 5.48 15.12 -16.17
CA VAL A 68 4.07 14.74 -16.43
C VAL A 68 3.97 13.64 -17.48
N ASP A 69 4.73 13.72 -18.57
CA ASP A 69 4.72 12.71 -19.63
C ASP A 69 5.26 11.36 -19.13
N SER A 70 6.27 11.38 -18.24
CA SER A 70 6.82 10.17 -17.64
C SER A 70 5.86 9.51 -16.66
N PHE A 71 4.97 10.28 -16.06
CA PHE A 71 3.95 9.76 -15.14
C PHE A 71 2.72 9.18 -15.85
N LYS A 72 2.57 9.41 -17.14
CA LYS A 72 1.36 9.03 -17.88
C LYS A 72 1.08 7.53 -17.81
N SER A 73 2.06 6.69 -18.03
CA SER A 73 1.89 5.23 -17.93
C SER A 73 1.54 4.79 -16.51
N THR A 74 2.14 5.43 -15.50
CA THR A 74 1.82 5.21 -14.08
C THR A 74 0.37 5.57 -13.78
N LEU A 75 -0.10 6.71 -14.27
CA LEU A 75 -1.49 7.16 -14.09
C LEU A 75 -2.48 6.22 -14.78
N ASP A 76 -2.14 5.69 -15.93
CA ASP A 76 -2.97 4.71 -16.64
C ASP A 76 -3.10 3.42 -15.82
N GLU A 77 -2.02 2.93 -15.23
CA GLU A 77 -2.08 1.75 -14.36
C GLU A 77 -2.96 1.97 -13.13
N VAL A 78 -2.91 3.16 -12.53
CA VAL A 78 -3.78 3.51 -11.41
C VAL A 78 -5.23 3.54 -11.84
N ARG A 79 -5.53 4.15 -12.99
CA ARG A 79 -6.91 4.23 -13.52
C ARG A 79 -7.47 2.86 -13.88
N GLU A 80 -6.65 1.94 -14.37
CA GLU A 80 -7.05 0.59 -14.77
C GLU A 80 -7.06 -0.41 -13.62
N ALA A 81 -6.54 -0.02 -12.45
CA ALA A 81 -6.48 -0.92 -11.31
C ALA A 81 -7.87 -1.26 -10.78
N ASP A 82 -8.02 -2.51 -10.37
CA ASP A 82 -9.22 -3.02 -9.67
C ASP A 82 -9.09 -2.82 -8.16
N LEU A 83 -7.87 -2.77 -7.65
CA LEU A 83 -7.55 -2.58 -6.24
C LEU A 83 -6.31 -1.68 -6.11
N LEU A 84 -6.38 -0.72 -5.21
CA LEU A 84 -5.23 0.11 -4.85
C LEU A 84 -4.69 -0.34 -3.49
N LEU A 85 -3.41 -0.63 -3.42
CA LEU A 85 -2.69 -0.81 -2.17
C LEU A 85 -1.95 0.48 -1.87
N HIS A 86 -2.49 1.25 -0.95
CA HIS A 86 -1.91 2.52 -0.53
C HIS A 86 -0.88 2.24 0.56
N VAL A 87 0.39 2.31 0.22
CA VAL A 87 1.50 2.06 1.13
C VAL A 87 1.87 3.35 1.86
N VAL A 88 1.96 3.27 3.18
CA VAL A 88 2.22 4.40 4.06
C VAL A 88 3.39 4.05 4.99
N ASP A 89 4.33 4.97 5.14
CA ASP A 89 5.39 4.86 6.14
C ASP A 89 4.88 5.36 7.48
N ILE A 90 4.46 4.44 8.36
CA ILE A 90 3.90 4.79 9.66
C ILE A 90 4.92 5.44 10.60
N SER A 91 6.20 5.24 10.34
CA SER A 91 7.27 5.83 11.15
C SER A 91 7.55 7.29 10.81
N HIS A 92 7.03 7.78 9.68
CA HIS A 92 7.20 9.18 9.30
C HIS A 92 6.30 10.07 10.16
N PRO A 93 6.81 11.16 10.73
CA PRO A 93 6.02 12.04 11.62
C PRO A 93 4.82 12.68 10.90
N ASP A 94 4.88 12.84 9.59
CA ASP A 94 3.82 13.46 8.78
C ASP A 94 3.04 12.43 7.95
N PHE A 95 2.98 11.18 8.39
CA PHE A 95 2.36 10.12 7.58
C PHE A 95 0.87 10.40 7.28
N GLU A 96 0.14 11.00 8.21
CA GLU A 96 -1.28 11.33 7.99
C GLU A 96 -1.45 12.40 6.90
N GLU A 97 -0.57 13.40 6.88
CA GLU A 97 -0.55 14.40 5.82
C GLU A 97 -0.22 13.76 4.47
N GLN A 98 0.73 12.83 4.45
CA GLN A 98 1.08 12.10 3.24
C GLN A 98 -0.10 11.25 2.72
N ILE A 99 -0.87 10.62 3.61
CA ILE A 99 -2.10 9.93 3.25
C ILE A 99 -3.05 10.89 2.53
N ASN A 100 -3.27 12.07 3.09
CA ASN A 100 -4.16 13.06 2.52
C ASN A 100 -3.70 13.52 1.13
N VAL A 101 -2.40 13.72 0.94
CA VAL A 101 -1.83 14.10 -0.37
C VAL A 101 -2.13 13.04 -1.42
N VAL A 102 -1.92 11.77 -1.09
CA VAL A 102 -2.17 10.66 -2.01
C VAL A 102 -3.67 10.54 -2.31
N GLU A 103 -4.51 10.59 -1.28
CA GLU A 103 -5.98 10.52 -1.45
C GLU A 103 -6.50 11.65 -2.32
N ASN A 104 -6.03 12.89 -2.12
CA ASN A 104 -6.41 14.03 -2.93
C ASN A 104 -5.97 13.85 -4.39
N THR A 105 -4.77 13.35 -4.61
CA THR A 105 -4.28 13.07 -5.96
C THR A 105 -5.13 11.99 -6.64
N LEU A 106 -5.47 10.93 -5.94
CA LEU A 106 -6.34 9.87 -6.47
C LEU A 106 -7.73 10.40 -6.78
N ASN A 107 -8.25 11.29 -5.95
CA ASN A 107 -9.54 11.95 -6.19
C ASN A 107 -9.50 12.81 -7.47
N ASP A 108 -8.43 13.59 -7.64
CA ASP A 108 -8.23 14.40 -8.85
C ASP A 108 -8.13 13.54 -10.11
N LEU A 109 -7.65 12.31 -10.00
CA LEU A 109 -7.58 11.36 -11.10
C LEU A 109 -8.88 10.59 -11.36
N GLY A 110 -9.93 10.86 -10.58
CA GLY A 110 -11.19 10.14 -10.67
C GLY A 110 -11.15 8.72 -10.10
N CYS A 111 -10.21 8.45 -9.22
CA CYS A 111 -9.97 7.12 -8.65
C CYS A 111 -10.43 6.97 -7.19
N ALA A 112 -11.16 7.94 -6.64
CA ALA A 112 -11.58 7.93 -5.25
C ALA A 112 -12.49 6.74 -4.90
N ASP A 113 -13.27 6.24 -5.85
CA ASP A 113 -14.24 5.17 -5.64
C ASP A 113 -13.65 3.76 -5.82
N LYS A 114 -12.39 3.65 -6.17
CA LYS A 114 -11.75 2.35 -6.34
C LYS A 114 -11.59 1.64 -5.01
N PRO A 115 -11.80 0.31 -4.97
CA PRO A 115 -11.44 -0.48 -3.79
C PRO A 115 -9.99 -0.23 -3.41
N SER A 116 -9.73 0.04 -2.14
CA SER A 116 -8.39 0.32 -1.66
C SER A 116 -8.16 -0.24 -0.26
N MET A 117 -6.90 -0.50 0.04
CA MET A 117 -6.43 -0.89 1.36
C MET A 117 -5.23 -0.03 1.70
N ILE A 118 -5.10 0.36 2.96
CA ILE A 118 -3.88 1.04 3.44
C ILE A 118 -2.94 -0.01 4.03
N VAL A 119 -1.72 -0.02 3.56
CA VAL A 119 -0.64 -0.86 4.07
C VAL A 119 0.32 0.03 4.84
N PHE A 120 0.20 0.01 6.16
CA PHE A 120 1.12 0.73 7.04
C PHE A 120 2.41 -0.07 7.14
N ASN A 121 3.44 0.42 6.50
CA ASN A 121 4.76 -0.19 6.45
C ASN A 121 5.71 0.46 7.44
N LYS A 122 6.81 -0.20 7.70
CA LYS A 122 7.90 0.26 8.58
C LYS A 122 7.52 0.34 10.05
N ILE A 123 6.69 -0.61 10.51
CA ILE A 123 6.34 -0.71 11.93
C ILE A 123 7.58 -0.91 12.82
N ASP A 124 8.65 -1.50 12.26
CA ASP A 124 9.93 -1.68 12.93
C ASP A 124 10.63 -0.35 13.26
N ASN A 125 10.34 0.69 12.50
CA ASN A 125 10.90 2.04 12.72
C ASN A 125 9.98 2.97 13.52
N TYR A 126 8.76 2.53 13.84
CA TYR A 126 7.85 3.36 14.61
C TYR A 126 8.33 3.51 16.05
N SER A 127 8.34 4.72 16.56
CA SER A 127 8.76 5.03 17.91
C SER A 127 7.77 5.98 18.60
N TRP A 128 7.73 5.89 19.92
CA TRP A 128 6.94 6.78 20.75
C TRP A 128 7.65 7.02 22.07
N THR A 129 7.26 8.07 22.78
CA THR A 129 7.78 8.41 24.09
C THR A 129 6.69 8.23 25.14
N GLU A 130 6.93 7.38 26.12
CA GLU A 130 6.00 7.23 27.24
C GLU A 130 6.00 8.49 28.10
N LYS A 131 4.80 8.90 28.53
CA LYS A 131 4.67 9.99 29.47
C LYS A 131 5.09 9.53 30.87
N GLU A 132 5.81 10.39 31.58
CA GLU A 132 6.09 10.18 33.00
C GLU A 132 4.80 10.16 33.81
N GLU A 133 4.74 9.38 34.89
CA GLU A 133 3.54 9.27 35.74
C GLU A 133 3.08 10.61 36.33
N ASP A 134 4.03 11.50 36.60
CA ASP A 134 3.80 12.82 37.17
C ASP A 134 3.57 13.91 36.11
N ASP A 135 3.66 13.57 34.84
CA ASP A 135 3.40 14.51 33.75
C ASP A 135 1.89 14.62 33.52
N LEU A 136 1.33 15.76 33.97
CA LEU A 136 -0.09 16.07 33.86
C LEU A 136 -0.46 16.79 32.57
N THR A 137 0.51 17.06 31.68
CA THR A 137 0.19 17.65 30.39
C THR A 137 -0.58 16.68 29.51
N PRO A 138 -1.43 17.18 28.59
CA PRO A 138 -2.15 16.30 27.67
C PRO A 138 -1.18 15.45 26.84
N ALA A 139 -1.56 14.20 26.55
CA ALA A 139 -0.82 13.36 25.64
C ALA A 139 -0.78 13.98 24.25
N THR A 140 0.41 13.95 23.64
CA THR A 140 0.62 14.43 22.27
C THR A 140 0.75 13.26 21.31
N LYS A 141 0.83 13.57 20.02
CA LYS A 141 1.10 12.61 18.96
C LYS A 141 2.33 11.73 19.24
N GLU A 142 3.34 12.27 19.90
CA GLU A 142 4.59 11.57 20.22
C GLU A 142 4.43 10.52 21.32
N ASN A 143 3.33 10.56 22.07
CA ASN A 143 3.04 9.62 23.14
C ASN A 143 2.17 8.42 22.69
N ILE A 144 1.73 8.39 21.44
CA ILE A 144 0.86 7.33 20.93
C ILE A 144 1.67 6.07 20.69
N THR A 145 1.29 4.97 21.34
CA THR A 145 1.92 3.67 21.11
C THR A 145 1.50 3.09 19.76
N LEU A 146 2.29 2.16 19.25
CA LEU A 146 1.93 1.46 18.01
C LEU A 146 0.60 0.73 18.15
N ASP A 147 0.34 0.09 19.28
CA ASP A 147 -0.92 -0.64 19.52
C ASP A 147 -2.13 0.30 19.55
N GLU A 148 -2.01 1.47 20.16
CA GLU A 148 -3.07 2.48 20.13
C GLU A 148 -3.34 2.96 18.71
N LEU A 149 -2.28 3.18 17.93
CA LEU A 149 -2.39 3.63 16.55
C LEU A 149 -3.06 2.57 15.67
N LYS A 150 -2.68 1.29 15.85
CA LYS A 150 -3.32 0.16 15.17
C LYS A 150 -4.82 0.12 15.48
N ARG A 151 -5.20 0.24 16.74
CA ARG A 151 -6.63 0.22 17.13
C ARG A 151 -7.40 1.37 16.51
N THR A 152 -6.83 2.56 16.48
CA THR A 152 -7.45 3.74 15.89
C THR A 152 -7.73 3.53 14.40
N TRP A 153 -6.75 3.07 13.64
CA TRP A 153 -6.90 2.86 12.22
C TRP A 153 -7.79 1.67 11.89
N MET A 154 -7.70 0.57 12.64
CA MET A 154 -8.60 -0.58 12.48
C MET A 154 -10.05 -0.22 12.76
N ALA A 155 -10.31 0.67 13.74
CA ALA A 155 -11.65 1.16 14.01
C ALA A 155 -12.22 1.99 12.86
N ARG A 156 -11.36 2.73 12.13
CA ARG A 156 -11.76 3.56 10.98
C ARG A 156 -11.92 2.75 9.69
N LEU A 157 -11.04 1.81 9.44
CA LEU A 157 -10.90 1.13 8.16
C LEU A 157 -11.30 -0.35 8.18
N ASN A 158 -11.56 -0.90 9.38
CA ASN A 158 -11.89 -2.32 9.57
C ASN A 158 -10.80 -3.23 8.97
N GLU A 159 -11.18 -4.11 8.04
CA GLU A 159 -10.27 -5.05 7.37
C GLU A 159 -9.48 -4.42 6.22
N ASN A 160 -9.66 -3.13 5.95
CA ASN A 160 -9.02 -2.45 4.82
C ASN A 160 -7.70 -1.78 5.20
N CYS A 161 -7.05 -2.26 6.24
CA CYS A 161 -5.69 -1.84 6.59
C CYS A 161 -4.87 -2.99 7.15
N MET A 162 -3.55 -2.90 6.95
CA MET A 162 -2.57 -3.85 7.44
C MET A 162 -1.37 -3.10 8.00
N PHE A 163 -0.69 -3.72 8.96
CA PHE A 163 0.51 -3.17 9.60
C PHE A 163 1.65 -4.16 9.43
N ILE A 164 2.67 -3.77 8.66
CA ILE A 164 3.77 -4.66 8.30
C ILE A 164 5.13 -3.98 8.46
N SER A 165 6.18 -4.81 8.49
CA SER A 165 7.53 -4.39 8.13
C SER A 165 7.97 -5.20 6.94
N ALA A 166 8.06 -4.58 5.77
CA ALA A 166 8.56 -5.27 4.58
C ALA A 166 10.04 -5.62 4.74
N LYS A 167 10.82 -4.73 5.33
CA LYS A 167 12.26 -4.91 5.55
C LYS A 167 12.54 -6.08 6.50
N GLU A 168 11.85 -6.12 7.65
CA GLU A 168 12.05 -7.16 8.67
C GLU A 168 11.13 -8.37 8.48
N LYS A 169 10.30 -8.35 7.45
CA LYS A 169 9.34 -9.42 7.12
C LYS A 169 8.36 -9.72 8.26
N GLU A 170 7.90 -8.67 8.95
CA GLU A 170 6.89 -8.80 9.99
C GLU A 170 5.49 -8.75 9.38
N ASN A 171 4.61 -9.66 9.80
CA ASN A 171 3.21 -9.78 9.40
C ASN A 171 3.00 -9.99 7.89
N ILE A 172 3.98 -10.53 7.19
CA ILE A 172 3.91 -10.75 5.75
C ILE A 172 2.92 -11.86 5.39
N ASP A 173 2.83 -12.92 6.19
CA ASP A 173 1.87 -14.01 5.94
C ASP A 173 0.43 -13.51 6.03
N GLU A 174 0.11 -12.72 7.06
CA GLU A 174 -1.20 -12.09 7.20
C GLU A 174 -1.49 -11.12 6.07
N PHE A 175 -0.49 -10.36 5.66
CA PHE A 175 -0.58 -9.44 4.53
C PHE A 175 -0.93 -10.18 3.25
N ARG A 176 -0.22 -11.26 2.94
CA ARG A 176 -0.49 -12.09 1.75
C ARG A 176 -1.90 -12.68 1.80
N GLU A 177 -2.32 -13.18 2.94
CA GLU A 177 -3.66 -13.73 3.13
C GLU A 177 -4.75 -12.67 2.92
N THR A 178 -4.56 -11.48 3.45
CA THR A 178 -5.50 -10.36 3.29
C THR A 178 -5.61 -9.93 1.83
N ILE A 179 -4.48 -9.82 1.12
CA ILE A 179 -4.48 -9.55 -0.32
C ILE A 179 -5.22 -10.64 -1.07
N TYR A 180 -4.93 -11.90 -0.76
CA TYR A 180 -5.59 -13.03 -1.41
C TYR A 180 -7.11 -12.94 -1.28
N LYS A 181 -7.62 -12.73 -0.07
CA LYS A 181 -9.06 -12.61 0.17
C LYS A 181 -9.69 -11.48 -0.63
N LYS A 182 -9.04 -10.33 -0.67
CA LYS A 182 -9.54 -9.16 -1.39
C LYS A 182 -9.50 -9.34 -2.90
N VAL A 183 -8.41 -9.85 -3.43
CA VAL A 183 -8.28 -10.14 -4.86
C VAL A 183 -9.28 -11.21 -5.30
N ARG A 184 -9.46 -12.25 -4.50
CA ARG A 184 -10.45 -13.31 -4.78
C ARG A 184 -11.86 -12.73 -4.84
N GLU A 185 -12.23 -11.92 -3.87
CA GLU A 185 -13.53 -11.26 -3.83
C GLU A 185 -13.77 -10.43 -5.09
N LEU A 186 -12.80 -9.63 -5.50
CA LEU A 186 -12.88 -8.80 -6.70
C LEU A 186 -12.89 -9.65 -7.97
N HIS A 187 -12.13 -10.74 -7.99
CA HIS A 187 -12.10 -11.65 -9.13
C HIS A 187 -13.47 -12.31 -9.35
N VAL A 188 -14.11 -12.78 -8.29
CA VAL A 188 -15.45 -13.38 -8.37
C VAL A 188 -16.49 -12.38 -8.88
N GLN A 189 -16.39 -11.12 -8.43
CA GLN A 189 -17.29 -10.06 -8.90
C GLN A 189 -17.07 -9.71 -10.37
N LYS A 190 -15.82 -9.64 -10.82
CA LYS A 190 -15.48 -9.25 -12.19
C LYS A 190 -15.63 -10.40 -13.19
N TYR A 191 -15.35 -11.62 -12.75
CA TYR A 191 -15.37 -12.82 -13.59
C TYR A 191 -16.20 -13.94 -12.95
N PRO A 192 -17.53 -13.77 -12.80
CA PRO A 192 -18.37 -14.66 -12.00
C PRO A 192 -18.45 -16.10 -12.53
N TYR A 193 -18.09 -16.33 -13.79
CA TYR A 193 -18.13 -17.68 -14.40
C TYR A 193 -16.76 -18.32 -14.51
N ASN A 194 -15.75 -17.77 -13.85
CA ASN A 194 -14.36 -18.22 -13.96
C ASN A 194 -13.88 -18.76 -12.61
N ASP A 195 -14.42 -19.92 -12.23
CA ASP A 195 -14.20 -20.57 -10.95
C ASP A 195 -12.99 -21.49 -10.91
N PHE A 196 -12.49 -21.93 -12.06
CA PHE A 196 -11.36 -22.87 -12.13
C PHE A 196 -10.07 -22.39 -11.50
N LEU A 197 -9.92 -21.09 -11.31
CA LEU A 197 -8.74 -20.52 -10.67
C LEU A 197 -8.65 -20.78 -9.16
N TYR A 198 -9.75 -21.25 -8.58
CA TYR A 198 -9.87 -21.48 -7.14
C TYR A 198 -9.84 -22.95 -6.77
N GLU A 199 -9.68 -23.84 -7.74
CA GLU A 199 -9.51 -25.25 -7.45
C GLU A 199 -8.14 -25.45 -6.79
N VAL A 200 -8.18 -25.78 -5.50
CA VAL A 200 -7.00 -26.16 -4.72
C VAL A 200 -6.95 -27.67 -4.72
N GLU A 201 -5.88 -28.22 -5.27
CA GLU A 201 -5.64 -29.66 -5.18
C GLU A 201 -5.26 -30.04 -3.74
#